data_425d79acfb9bc44b6cd8da6f449f00a5
#
_entry.id   425d79acfb9bc44b6cd8da6f449f00a5
#
_cell.length_a   1.000
_cell.length_b   1.000
_cell.length_c   1.000
_cell.angle_alpha   90.00
_cell.angle_beta   90.00
_cell.angle_gamma   90.00
#
_symmetry.space_group_name_H-M   'P 1'
#
loop_
_entity.id
_entity.type
_entity.pdbx_description
1 polymer ?
#
loop_
_entity_poly.entity_id
_entity_poly.type
_entity_poly.pdbx_seq_one_letter_code
_entity_poly.pdbx_strand_id
1 'polypeptide(L)'
;MRQLIKNLSYQTVYQILAVCLPLITTPYISRVIGAEGLGIYSFTYSVVNYFTIFAMLGVLNYGSKTIAIVKKDRRLLSKTFWEIYSLQFISSIVALAGYLVVILVSTENRDIVLMQTIWVIACVFDISWFFFGIENFKVTVVRNTIIKLLTVAAIFLLVRSSADLWKYVVIMSAGTLISQLALWPFLLREITFYKPTVKGVFAHLKPNLLLFIPLVAISVYHIMDKTMLGMFSTYEQSGFYYNADKVINIPLSLITATGTVMLPRMSALVAEGKKAEEGKLFNQTLDLFMFLTFAMSFGIVAVAQEFIPVFFGRGYEECIRLTYVFAIVMVIKSLSSIIRNQYLIPNNQEKIYTYSVVAGAILNFICNYIFMVPLKLGAMGATLGTLVAEFATCLFYILFTQRKINLMSPILGCLVYLIPGIVMFCAVRACALINVSVYIQLAIEIIVGAGIYLLICFPILKRKRKTMNNTG
;
A
#
# COMPACT_ATOMS: atom_id res chain seq x y z
N MET A 1 -7.65 27.76 -6.30
CA MET A 1 -6.60 27.56 -5.27
C MET A 1 -7.18 27.19 -3.89
N ARG A 2 -8.11 27.97 -3.30
CA ARG A 2 -8.70 27.68 -1.97
C ARG A 2 -9.40 26.32 -1.87
N GLN A 3 -10.15 25.91 -2.91
CA GLN A 3 -10.83 24.60 -2.98
C GLN A 3 -9.81 23.44 -3.09
N LEU A 4 -8.75 23.60 -3.86
CA LEU A 4 -7.67 22.60 -4.01
C LEU A 4 -6.96 22.37 -2.67
N ILE A 5 -6.58 23.43 -1.96
CA ILE A 5 -5.95 23.33 -0.64
C ILE A 5 -6.88 22.62 0.35
N LYS A 6 -8.17 22.96 0.34
CA LYS A 6 -9.17 22.32 1.20
C LYS A 6 -9.32 20.81 0.90
N ASN A 7 -9.35 20.43 -0.37
CA ASN A 7 -9.44 19.04 -0.79
C ASN A 7 -8.18 18.24 -0.40
N LEU A 8 -6.98 18.85 -0.57
CA LEU A 8 -5.73 18.25 -0.13
C LEU A 8 -5.71 18.05 1.40
N SER A 9 -6.17 19.04 2.18
CA SER A 9 -6.23 18.91 3.64
C SER A 9 -7.13 17.76 4.08
N TYR A 10 -8.31 17.60 3.49
CA TYR A 10 -9.19 16.45 3.79
C TYR A 10 -8.50 15.11 3.49
N GLN A 11 -7.83 15.02 2.35
CA GLN A 11 -7.16 13.78 1.94
C GLN A 11 -5.96 13.46 2.84
N THR A 12 -5.20 14.47 3.26
CA THR A 12 -4.08 14.30 4.20
C THR A 12 -4.56 13.81 5.57
N VAL A 13 -5.62 14.43 6.14
CA VAL A 13 -6.21 13.98 7.40
C VAL A 13 -6.69 12.54 7.31
N TYR A 14 -7.37 12.19 6.23
CA TYR A 14 -7.81 10.81 6.00
C TYR A 14 -6.63 9.83 5.90
N GLN A 15 -5.55 10.18 5.21
CA GLN A 15 -4.35 9.33 5.11
C GLN A 15 -3.69 9.11 6.47
N ILE A 16 -3.58 10.17 7.29
CA ILE A 16 -3.07 10.04 8.66
C ILE A 16 -3.94 9.07 9.46
N LEU A 17 -5.26 9.23 9.44
CA LEU A 17 -6.18 8.31 10.11
C LEU A 17 -6.05 6.88 9.57
N ALA A 18 -5.90 6.71 8.24
CA ALA A 18 -5.76 5.42 7.61
C ALA A 18 -4.50 4.67 8.06
N VAL A 19 -3.45 5.40 8.46
CA VAL A 19 -2.20 4.83 9.02
C VAL A 19 -2.33 4.61 10.54
N CYS A 20 -2.92 5.55 11.27
CA CYS A 20 -3.03 5.47 12.73
C CYS A 20 -4.01 4.39 13.21
N LEU A 21 -5.14 4.19 12.52
CA LEU A 21 -6.14 3.22 12.95
C LEU A 21 -5.61 1.77 12.97
N PRO A 22 -4.86 1.28 11.97
CA PRO A 22 -4.21 -0.02 12.04
C PRO A 22 -3.21 -0.16 13.21
N LEU A 23 -2.51 0.93 13.59
CA LEU A 23 -1.62 0.89 14.75
C LEU A 23 -2.35 0.59 16.06
N ILE A 24 -3.61 0.98 16.16
CA ILE A 24 -4.45 0.73 17.33
C ILE A 24 -5.15 -0.62 17.24
N THR A 25 -5.68 -0.97 16.06
CA THR A 25 -6.46 -2.21 15.90
C THR A 25 -5.61 -3.46 15.76
N THR A 26 -4.44 -3.36 15.12
CA THR A 26 -3.60 -4.54 14.87
C THR A 26 -3.11 -5.21 16.15
N PRO A 27 -2.61 -4.51 17.18
CA PRO A 27 -2.22 -5.15 18.43
C PRO A 27 -3.36 -5.89 19.12
N TYR A 28 -4.54 -5.31 19.09
CA TYR A 28 -5.73 -5.93 19.66
C TYR A 28 -6.10 -7.22 18.92
N ILE A 29 -6.27 -7.12 17.61
CA ILE A 29 -6.71 -8.25 16.79
C ILE A 29 -5.69 -9.38 16.77
N SER A 30 -4.39 -9.06 16.76
CA SER A 30 -3.34 -10.09 16.81
C SER A 30 -3.39 -10.91 18.10
N ARG A 31 -3.71 -10.27 19.24
CA ARG A 31 -3.85 -10.97 20.52
C ARG A 31 -5.15 -11.74 20.65
N VAL A 32 -6.24 -11.22 20.09
CA VAL A 32 -7.58 -11.82 20.24
C VAL A 32 -7.79 -12.96 19.25
N ILE A 33 -7.45 -12.77 17.98
CA ILE A 33 -7.70 -13.74 16.91
C ILE A 33 -6.50 -14.69 16.75
N GLY A 34 -5.29 -14.24 17.06
CA GLY A 34 -4.08 -15.03 16.91
C GLY A 34 -3.54 -15.05 15.47
N ALA A 35 -2.34 -15.65 15.32
CA ALA A 35 -1.65 -15.72 14.04
C ALA A 35 -2.39 -16.56 13.01
N GLU A 36 -2.90 -17.72 13.41
CA GLU A 36 -3.65 -18.64 12.54
C GLU A 36 -4.91 -17.99 11.97
N GLY A 37 -5.75 -17.39 12.83
CA GLY A 37 -6.99 -16.75 12.38
C GLY A 37 -6.71 -15.53 11.48
N LEU A 38 -5.66 -14.75 11.76
CA LEU A 38 -5.23 -13.67 10.87
C LEU A 38 -4.65 -14.21 9.55
N GLY A 39 -4.04 -15.37 9.57
CA GLY A 39 -3.59 -16.07 8.37
C GLY A 39 -4.75 -16.52 7.49
N ILE A 40 -5.78 -17.14 8.09
CA ILE A 40 -7.02 -17.50 7.38
C ILE A 40 -7.65 -16.25 6.75
N TYR A 41 -7.77 -15.16 7.52
CA TYR A 41 -8.27 -13.88 6.99
C TYR A 41 -7.41 -13.37 5.83
N SER A 42 -6.09 -13.35 6.00
CA SER A 42 -5.14 -12.84 4.99
C SER A 42 -5.22 -13.63 3.69
N PHE A 43 -5.27 -14.96 3.78
CA PHE A 43 -5.40 -15.84 2.62
C PHE A 43 -6.75 -15.63 1.91
N THR A 44 -7.86 -15.78 2.64
CA THR A 44 -9.20 -15.67 2.04
C THR A 44 -9.45 -14.27 1.48
N TYR A 45 -8.94 -13.21 2.15
CA TYR A 45 -8.98 -11.84 1.66
C TYR A 45 -8.11 -11.66 0.40
N SER A 46 -6.95 -12.30 0.32
CA SER A 46 -6.12 -12.25 -0.88
C SER A 46 -6.83 -12.85 -2.09
N VAL A 47 -7.54 -13.97 -1.91
CA VAL A 47 -8.34 -14.61 -2.96
C VAL A 47 -9.48 -13.70 -3.42
N VAL A 48 -10.29 -13.19 -2.50
CA VAL A 48 -11.42 -12.31 -2.87
C VAL A 48 -10.94 -11.01 -3.54
N ASN A 49 -9.75 -10.53 -3.18
CA ASN A 49 -9.19 -9.30 -3.73
C ASN A 49 -8.90 -9.39 -5.23
N TYR A 50 -8.52 -10.57 -5.76
CA TYR A 50 -8.45 -10.77 -7.21
C TYR A 50 -9.81 -10.50 -7.87
N PHE A 51 -10.89 -11.01 -7.29
CA PHE A 51 -12.24 -10.80 -7.84
C PHE A 51 -12.70 -9.34 -7.71
N THR A 52 -12.34 -8.63 -6.64
CA THR A 52 -12.66 -7.20 -6.51
C THR A 52 -11.91 -6.36 -7.55
N ILE A 53 -10.67 -6.70 -7.89
CA ILE A 53 -9.91 -6.04 -8.95
C ILE A 53 -10.61 -6.23 -10.31
N PHE A 54 -11.04 -7.47 -10.62
CA PHE A 54 -11.79 -7.75 -11.85
C PHE A 54 -13.18 -7.12 -11.85
N ALA A 55 -13.88 -7.07 -10.70
CA ALA A 55 -15.17 -6.42 -10.55
C ALA A 55 -15.09 -4.92 -10.89
N MET A 56 -14.06 -4.24 -10.35
CA MET A 56 -13.84 -2.81 -10.59
C MET A 56 -13.27 -2.51 -11.98
N LEU A 57 -12.66 -3.46 -12.66
CA LEU A 57 -12.17 -3.39 -14.04
C LEU A 57 -11.36 -2.10 -14.36
N GLY A 58 -10.73 -1.46 -13.35
CA GLY A 58 -9.99 -0.20 -13.52
C GLY A 58 -10.87 1.06 -13.59
N VAL A 59 -12.17 0.94 -13.35
CA VAL A 59 -13.14 2.07 -13.42
C VAL A 59 -12.75 3.21 -12.49
N LEU A 60 -12.06 2.94 -11.38
CA LEU A 60 -11.61 3.98 -10.46
C LEU A 60 -10.81 5.08 -11.19
N ASN A 61 -9.85 4.71 -12.00
CA ASN A 61 -9.00 5.65 -12.75
C ASN A 61 -9.68 6.15 -14.03
N TYR A 62 -10.25 5.24 -14.81
CA TYR A 62 -10.92 5.57 -16.06
C TYR A 62 -12.15 6.45 -15.83
N GLY A 63 -13.02 6.05 -14.91
CA GLY A 63 -14.25 6.76 -14.56
C GLY A 63 -13.97 8.15 -14.02
N SER A 64 -13.04 8.26 -13.04
CA SER A 64 -12.66 9.56 -12.49
C SER A 64 -12.16 10.52 -13.55
N LYS A 65 -11.29 10.06 -14.47
CA LYS A 65 -10.78 10.86 -15.58
C LYS A 65 -11.88 11.28 -16.53
N THR A 66 -12.77 10.36 -16.90
CA THR A 66 -13.84 10.59 -17.89
C THR A 66 -14.90 11.53 -17.32
N ILE A 67 -15.31 11.36 -16.06
CA ILE A 67 -16.24 12.25 -15.36
C ILE A 67 -15.66 13.66 -15.24
N ALA A 68 -14.37 13.81 -14.94
CA ALA A 68 -13.75 15.14 -14.85
C ALA A 68 -13.83 15.93 -16.16
N ILE A 69 -13.81 15.25 -17.30
CA ILE A 69 -13.94 15.89 -18.64
C ILE A 69 -15.36 16.40 -18.86
N VAL A 70 -16.38 15.64 -18.45
CA VAL A 70 -17.80 15.92 -18.75
C VAL A 70 -18.55 16.63 -17.64
N LYS A 71 -17.93 16.92 -16.49
CA LYS A 71 -18.59 17.43 -15.27
C LYS A 71 -19.36 18.73 -15.42
N LYS A 72 -19.11 19.50 -16.47
CA LYS A 72 -19.81 20.79 -16.71
C LYS A 72 -21.18 20.64 -17.37
N ASP A 73 -21.41 19.55 -18.09
CA ASP A 73 -22.68 19.26 -18.77
C ASP A 73 -23.42 18.15 -18.00
N ARG A 74 -24.48 18.53 -17.29
CA ARG A 74 -25.26 17.60 -16.44
C ARG A 74 -25.88 16.44 -17.23
N ARG A 75 -26.28 16.65 -18.48
CA ARG A 75 -26.86 15.59 -19.32
C ARG A 75 -25.80 14.59 -19.75
N LEU A 76 -24.66 15.11 -20.20
CA LEU A 76 -23.52 14.28 -20.61
C LEU A 76 -22.92 13.57 -19.40
N LEU A 77 -22.82 14.24 -18.25
CA LEU A 77 -22.40 13.67 -16.98
C LEU A 77 -23.28 12.48 -16.57
N SER A 78 -24.61 12.65 -16.60
CA SER A 78 -25.56 11.58 -16.26
C SER A 78 -25.43 10.40 -17.22
N LYS A 79 -25.37 10.67 -18.54
CA LYS A 79 -25.18 9.64 -19.56
C LYS A 79 -23.89 8.85 -19.31
N THR A 80 -22.76 9.54 -19.18
CA THR A 80 -21.44 8.93 -19.01
C THR A 80 -21.37 8.12 -17.71
N PHE A 81 -21.96 8.61 -16.62
CA PHE A 81 -22.05 7.87 -15.36
C PHE A 81 -22.75 6.52 -15.56
N TRP A 82 -23.97 6.54 -16.10
CA TRP A 82 -24.77 5.32 -16.24
C TRP A 82 -24.17 4.33 -17.22
N GLU A 83 -23.48 4.79 -18.27
CA GLU A 83 -22.77 3.92 -19.21
C GLU A 83 -21.56 3.23 -18.53
N ILE A 84 -20.72 3.98 -17.80
CA ILE A 84 -19.57 3.42 -17.06
C ILE A 84 -20.03 2.52 -15.91
N TYR A 85 -21.05 2.96 -15.15
CA TYR A 85 -21.60 2.16 -14.06
C TYR A 85 -22.20 0.83 -14.55
N SER A 86 -22.88 0.84 -15.69
CA SER A 86 -23.39 -0.41 -16.29
C SER A 86 -22.27 -1.37 -16.66
N LEU A 87 -21.13 -0.87 -17.16
CA LEU A 87 -19.97 -1.69 -17.44
C LEU A 87 -19.42 -2.31 -16.13
N GLN A 88 -19.26 -1.50 -15.07
CA GLN A 88 -18.83 -1.96 -13.74
C GLN A 88 -19.83 -2.97 -13.15
N PHE A 89 -21.12 -2.73 -13.28
CA PHE A 89 -22.16 -3.64 -12.81
C PHE A 89 -22.02 -5.02 -13.47
N ILE A 90 -21.88 -5.06 -14.80
CA ILE A 90 -21.68 -6.32 -15.55
C ILE A 90 -20.41 -7.01 -15.09
N SER A 91 -19.27 -6.32 -15.02
CA SER A 91 -18.01 -6.93 -14.58
C SER A 91 -18.09 -7.43 -13.13
N SER A 92 -18.80 -6.71 -12.26
CA SER A 92 -19.00 -7.13 -10.86
C SER A 92 -19.86 -8.39 -10.75
N ILE A 93 -20.91 -8.52 -11.55
CA ILE A 93 -21.75 -9.74 -11.59
C ILE A 93 -20.94 -10.94 -12.11
N VAL A 94 -20.12 -10.73 -13.15
CA VAL A 94 -19.22 -11.78 -13.66
C VAL A 94 -18.20 -12.20 -12.61
N ALA A 95 -17.58 -11.23 -11.92
CA ALA A 95 -16.65 -11.50 -10.83
C ALA A 95 -17.34 -12.23 -9.65
N LEU A 96 -18.56 -11.83 -9.30
CA LEU A 96 -19.36 -12.49 -8.26
C LEU A 96 -19.66 -13.95 -8.64
N ALA A 97 -20.09 -14.20 -9.87
CA ALA A 97 -20.33 -15.55 -10.37
C ALA A 97 -19.05 -16.41 -10.31
N GLY A 98 -17.91 -15.85 -10.73
CA GLY A 98 -16.62 -16.53 -10.60
C GLY A 98 -16.24 -16.80 -9.14
N TYR A 99 -16.48 -15.87 -8.23
CA TYR A 99 -16.20 -16.05 -6.81
C TYR A 99 -17.10 -17.13 -6.17
N LEU A 100 -18.36 -17.22 -6.59
CA LEU A 100 -19.27 -18.30 -6.14
C LEU A 100 -18.71 -19.69 -6.51
N VAL A 101 -18.06 -19.83 -7.66
CA VAL A 101 -17.36 -21.09 -8.01
C VAL A 101 -16.24 -21.39 -7.00
N VAL A 102 -15.47 -20.37 -6.60
CA VAL A 102 -14.43 -20.55 -5.56
C VAL A 102 -15.04 -21.05 -4.25
N ILE A 103 -16.18 -20.52 -3.83
CA ILE A 103 -16.88 -20.98 -2.61
C ILE A 103 -17.32 -22.45 -2.73
N LEU A 104 -17.77 -22.87 -3.92
CA LEU A 104 -18.20 -24.25 -4.15
C LEU A 104 -17.03 -25.24 -4.10
N VAL A 105 -15.86 -24.83 -4.57
CA VAL A 105 -14.65 -25.66 -4.60
C VAL A 105 -13.89 -25.63 -3.27
N SER A 106 -14.07 -24.56 -2.46
CA SER A 106 -13.40 -24.42 -1.17
C SER A 106 -13.88 -25.48 -0.19
N THR A 107 -12.97 -26.28 0.35
CA THR A 107 -13.23 -27.31 1.36
C THR A 107 -12.94 -26.79 2.78
N GLU A 108 -11.90 -25.97 2.94
CA GLU A 108 -11.49 -25.40 4.20
C GLU A 108 -11.98 -23.95 4.33
N ASN A 109 -12.34 -23.55 5.56
CA ASN A 109 -12.75 -22.19 5.91
C ASN A 109 -13.86 -21.64 5.00
N ARG A 110 -14.74 -22.49 4.49
CA ARG A 110 -15.78 -22.13 3.52
C ARG A 110 -16.69 -21.01 4.04
N ASP A 111 -17.00 -21.01 5.33
CA ASP A 111 -17.83 -19.97 5.95
C ASP A 111 -17.16 -18.60 5.88
N ILE A 112 -15.84 -18.55 6.12
CA ILE A 112 -15.05 -17.31 5.99
C ILE A 112 -15.01 -16.86 4.54
N VAL A 113 -14.77 -17.78 3.59
CA VAL A 113 -14.79 -17.48 2.15
C VAL A 113 -16.17 -16.96 1.73
N LEU A 114 -17.26 -17.54 2.22
CA LEU A 114 -18.63 -17.09 1.96
C LEU A 114 -18.87 -15.67 2.49
N MET A 115 -18.45 -15.36 3.71
CA MET A 115 -18.58 -14.02 4.29
C MET A 115 -17.77 -12.96 3.52
N GLN A 116 -16.66 -13.34 2.93
CA GLN A 116 -15.84 -12.48 2.07
C GLN A 116 -16.58 -12.05 0.77
N THR A 117 -17.66 -12.73 0.37
CA THR A 117 -18.50 -12.35 -0.78
C THR A 117 -18.98 -10.90 -0.69
N ILE A 118 -19.20 -10.41 0.53
CA ILE A 118 -19.62 -9.02 0.78
C ILE A 118 -18.66 -8.00 0.14
N TRP A 119 -17.35 -8.32 0.05
CA TRP A 119 -16.38 -7.45 -0.64
C TRP A 119 -16.66 -7.32 -2.14
N VAL A 120 -17.01 -8.44 -2.80
CA VAL A 120 -17.35 -8.42 -4.25
C VAL A 120 -18.68 -7.70 -4.45
N ILE A 121 -19.65 -7.91 -3.56
CA ILE A 121 -20.93 -7.18 -3.58
C ILE A 121 -20.70 -5.68 -3.39
N ALA A 122 -19.78 -5.29 -2.50
CA ALA A 122 -19.44 -3.88 -2.29
C ALA A 122 -18.94 -3.19 -3.56
N CYS A 123 -18.25 -3.93 -4.46
CA CYS A 123 -17.79 -3.39 -5.74
C CYS A 123 -18.96 -2.99 -6.67
N VAL A 124 -20.09 -3.68 -6.58
CA VAL A 124 -21.31 -3.31 -7.34
C VAL A 124 -21.74 -1.88 -7.00
N PHE A 125 -21.62 -1.50 -5.72
CA PHE A 125 -22.09 -0.21 -5.22
C PHE A 125 -20.99 0.86 -5.13
N ASP A 126 -19.75 0.55 -5.54
CA ASP A 126 -18.67 1.52 -5.47
C ASP A 126 -18.77 2.56 -6.60
N ILE A 127 -19.21 3.74 -6.23
CA ILE A 127 -19.29 4.91 -7.10
C ILE A 127 -18.33 6.02 -6.66
N SER A 128 -17.30 5.69 -5.88
CA SER A 128 -16.31 6.65 -5.37
C SER A 128 -15.57 7.38 -6.51
N TRP A 129 -15.34 6.71 -7.63
CA TRP A 129 -14.73 7.27 -8.83
C TRP A 129 -15.51 8.46 -9.42
N PHE A 130 -16.82 8.47 -9.29
CA PHE A 130 -17.65 9.60 -9.71
C PHE A 130 -17.33 10.85 -8.88
N PHE A 131 -17.31 10.72 -7.55
CA PHE A 131 -17.01 11.83 -6.64
C PHE A 131 -15.58 12.35 -6.77
N PHE A 132 -14.62 11.47 -7.10
CA PHE A 132 -13.26 11.89 -7.45
C PHE A 132 -13.24 12.68 -8.75
N GLY A 133 -14.01 12.26 -9.76
CA GLY A 133 -14.14 12.96 -11.04
C GLY A 133 -14.76 14.34 -10.94
N ILE A 134 -15.79 14.53 -10.12
CA ILE A 134 -16.37 15.86 -9.86
C ILE A 134 -15.59 16.67 -8.82
N GLU A 135 -14.46 16.14 -8.30
CA GLU A 135 -13.59 16.78 -7.30
C GLU A 135 -14.29 17.04 -5.94
N ASN A 136 -15.34 16.28 -5.61
CA ASN A 136 -16.03 16.38 -4.33
C ASN A 136 -15.45 15.40 -3.28
N PHE A 137 -14.20 15.62 -2.91
CA PHE A 137 -13.48 14.77 -1.95
C PHE A 137 -14.05 14.82 -0.53
N LYS A 138 -14.77 15.90 -0.17
CA LYS A 138 -15.35 16.02 1.17
C LYS A 138 -16.30 14.88 1.48
N VAL A 139 -17.20 14.53 0.55
CA VAL A 139 -18.21 13.48 0.75
C VAL A 139 -17.53 12.13 0.97
N THR A 140 -16.54 11.78 0.14
CA THR A 140 -15.83 10.50 0.24
C THR A 140 -14.97 10.41 1.50
N VAL A 141 -14.26 11.49 1.87
CA VAL A 141 -13.40 11.51 3.05
C VAL A 141 -14.18 11.43 4.34
N VAL A 142 -15.21 12.27 4.51
CA VAL A 142 -16.04 12.30 5.73
C VAL A 142 -16.71 10.94 5.94
N ARG A 143 -17.34 10.41 4.90
CA ARG A 143 -17.94 9.08 4.92
C ARG A 143 -16.94 8.01 5.33
N ASN A 144 -15.79 7.93 4.62
CA ASN A 144 -14.77 6.92 4.89
C ASN A 144 -14.25 7.01 6.34
N THR A 145 -14.06 8.23 6.85
CA THR A 145 -13.63 8.45 8.23
C THR A 145 -14.66 7.93 9.24
N ILE A 146 -15.92 8.29 9.08
CA ILE A 146 -16.99 7.86 9.99
C ILE A 146 -17.11 6.33 9.98
N ILE A 147 -17.25 5.72 8.81
CA ILE A 147 -17.40 4.27 8.70
C ILE A 147 -16.16 3.54 9.28
N LYS A 148 -14.96 4.05 9.02
CA LYS A 148 -13.74 3.45 9.55
C LYS A 148 -13.67 3.51 11.08
N LEU A 149 -14.08 4.63 11.68
CA LEU A 149 -14.18 4.74 13.14
C LEU A 149 -15.23 3.79 13.72
N LEU A 150 -16.41 3.68 13.07
CA LEU A 150 -17.45 2.72 13.47
C LEU A 150 -16.98 1.27 13.33
N THR A 151 -16.25 0.94 12.26
CA THR A 151 -15.64 -0.37 12.05
C THR A 151 -14.65 -0.71 13.17
N VAL A 152 -13.79 0.24 13.54
CA VAL A 152 -12.85 0.08 14.65
C VAL A 152 -13.60 -0.12 15.98
N ALA A 153 -14.60 0.69 16.26
CA ALA A 153 -15.43 0.54 17.45
C ALA A 153 -16.12 -0.84 17.49
N ALA A 154 -16.71 -1.29 16.37
CA ALA A 154 -17.34 -2.59 16.26
C ALA A 154 -16.34 -3.74 16.51
N ILE A 155 -15.11 -3.63 16.00
CA ILE A 155 -14.04 -4.62 16.27
C ILE A 155 -13.80 -4.73 17.78
N PHE A 156 -13.58 -3.62 18.48
CA PHE A 156 -13.31 -3.64 19.92
C PHE A 156 -14.51 -4.13 20.77
N LEU A 157 -15.73 -3.88 20.30
CA LEU A 157 -16.94 -4.27 21.01
C LEU A 157 -17.32 -5.74 20.79
N LEU A 158 -17.17 -6.25 19.58
CA LEU A 158 -17.77 -7.53 19.16
C LEU A 158 -16.77 -8.66 19.00
N VAL A 159 -15.49 -8.37 18.74
CA VAL A 159 -14.43 -9.39 18.55
C VAL A 159 -13.70 -9.58 19.86
N ARG A 160 -13.95 -10.67 20.57
CA ARG A 160 -13.46 -10.90 21.96
C ARG A 160 -12.61 -12.18 22.09
N SER A 161 -12.68 -13.08 21.13
CA SER A 161 -12.00 -14.37 21.17
C SER A 161 -11.54 -14.82 19.78
N SER A 162 -10.71 -15.84 19.71
CA SER A 162 -10.28 -16.44 18.43
C SER A 162 -11.44 -17.00 17.61
N ALA A 163 -12.51 -17.49 18.26
CA ALA A 163 -13.74 -17.94 17.61
C ALA A 163 -14.51 -16.82 16.89
N ASP A 164 -14.20 -15.54 17.18
CA ASP A 164 -14.85 -14.38 16.57
C ASP A 164 -14.22 -13.94 15.24
N LEU A 165 -13.36 -14.75 14.63
CA LEU A 165 -12.80 -14.48 13.31
C LEU A 165 -13.89 -14.11 12.29
N TRP A 166 -14.99 -14.83 12.27
CA TRP A 166 -16.11 -14.55 11.39
C TRP A 166 -16.72 -13.16 11.61
N LYS A 167 -16.82 -12.69 12.87
CA LYS A 167 -17.29 -11.33 13.18
C LYS A 167 -16.33 -10.29 12.63
N TYR A 168 -15.02 -10.50 12.78
CA TYR A 168 -14.00 -9.62 12.22
C TYR A 168 -14.13 -9.52 10.71
N VAL A 169 -14.30 -10.64 10.00
CA VAL A 169 -14.48 -10.69 8.55
C VAL A 169 -15.74 -9.91 8.13
N VAL A 170 -16.87 -10.16 8.81
CA VAL A 170 -18.15 -9.48 8.52
C VAL A 170 -18.05 -7.98 8.80
N ILE A 171 -17.47 -7.57 9.92
CA ILE A 171 -17.32 -6.14 10.26
C ILE A 171 -16.49 -5.42 9.19
N MET A 172 -15.40 -6.00 8.75
CA MET A 172 -14.53 -5.41 7.73
C MET A 172 -15.22 -5.30 6.37
N SER A 173 -15.87 -6.36 5.93
CA SER A 173 -16.54 -6.43 4.63
C SER A 173 -17.84 -5.60 4.61
N ALA A 174 -18.69 -5.72 5.64
CA ALA A 174 -19.91 -4.95 5.77
C ALA A 174 -19.62 -3.45 5.94
N GLY A 175 -18.58 -3.08 6.69
CA GLY A 175 -18.13 -1.70 6.80
C GLY A 175 -17.83 -1.11 5.41
N THR A 176 -17.19 -1.87 4.53
CA THR A 176 -16.93 -1.43 3.16
C THR A 176 -18.21 -1.32 2.36
N LEU A 177 -19.11 -2.30 2.42
CA LEU A 177 -20.39 -2.25 1.72
C LEU A 177 -21.23 -1.05 2.16
N ILE A 178 -21.38 -0.83 3.48
CA ILE A 178 -22.10 0.33 4.03
C ILE A 178 -21.44 1.63 3.56
N SER A 179 -20.10 1.66 3.53
CA SER A 179 -19.36 2.80 3.01
C SER A 179 -19.76 3.12 1.56
N GLN A 180 -19.86 2.12 0.69
CA GLN A 180 -20.23 2.35 -0.71
C GLN A 180 -21.70 2.75 -0.85
N LEU A 181 -22.61 2.09 -0.14
CA LEU A 181 -24.03 2.42 -0.14
C LEU A 181 -24.31 3.86 0.32
N ALA A 182 -23.55 4.36 1.29
CA ALA A 182 -23.70 5.72 1.81
C ALA A 182 -23.41 6.84 0.79
N LEU A 183 -22.82 6.53 -0.37
CA LEU A 183 -22.61 7.51 -1.45
C LEU A 183 -23.83 7.73 -2.33
N TRP A 184 -24.71 6.75 -2.45
CA TRP A 184 -25.83 6.77 -3.39
C TRP A 184 -26.81 7.94 -3.20
N PRO A 185 -27.19 8.31 -1.96
CA PRO A 185 -28.05 9.47 -1.74
C PRO A 185 -27.43 10.79 -2.23
N PHE A 186 -26.10 10.91 -2.21
CA PHE A 186 -25.40 12.10 -2.71
C PHE A 186 -25.34 12.11 -4.24
N LEU A 187 -25.21 10.93 -4.87
CA LEU A 187 -25.20 10.79 -6.32
C LEU A 187 -26.50 11.32 -6.94
N LEU A 188 -27.66 10.98 -6.36
CA LEU A 188 -28.99 11.36 -6.87
C LEU A 188 -29.22 12.89 -6.92
N ARG A 189 -28.38 13.66 -6.21
CA ARG A 189 -28.42 15.14 -6.26
C ARG A 189 -27.63 15.70 -7.45
N GLU A 190 -26.63 14.96 -7.91
CA GLU A 190 -25.71 15.42 -8.96
C GLU A 190 -26.16 15.03 -10.37
N ILE A 191 -26.78 13.87 -10.52
CA ILE A 191 -27.18 13.32 -11.82
C ILE A 191 -28.65 12.94 -11.87
N THR A 192 -29.16 12.79 -13.09
CA THR A 192 -30.49 12.24 -13.38
C THR A 192 -30.36 10.85 -13.98
N PHE A 193 -31.39 10.04 -13.88
CA PHE A 193 -31.37 8.72 -14.51
C PHE A 193 -31.30 8.87 -16.04
N TYR A 194 -30.40 8.09 -16.64
CA TYR A 194 -30.24 7.96 -18.08
C TYR A 194 -30.20 6.47 -18.43
N LYS A 195 -31.03 6.04 -19.36
CA LYS A 195 -31.05 4.66 -19.85
C LYS A 195 -29.81 4.41 -20.73
N PRO A 196 -28.82 3.63 -20.27
CA PRO A 196 -27.60 3.40 -21.06
C PRO A 196 -27.92 2.56 -22.30
N THR A 197 -27.18 2.82 -23.39
CA THR A 197 -27.26 2.01 -24.59
C THR A 197 -26.14 0.98 -24.60
N VAL A 198 -26.39 -0.20 -25.14
CA VAL A 198 -25.37 -1.27 -25.24
C VAL A 198 -24.10 -0.76 -25.92
N LYS A 199 -24.26 -0.03 -27.04
CA LYS A 199 -23.13 0.59 -27.76
C LYS A 199 -22.37 1.59 -26.89
N GLY A 200 -23.06 2.42 -26.09
CA GLY A 200 -22.45 3.38 -25.18
C GLY A 200 -21.66 2.69 -24.07
N VAL A 201 -22.23 1.64 -23.46
CA VAL A 201 -21.56 0.86 -22.41
C VAL A 201 -20.25 0.24 -22.94
N PHE A 202 -20.31 -0.47 -24.06
CA PHE A 202 -19.14 -1.14 -24.63
C PHE A 202 -18.10 -0.18 -25.24
N ALA A 203 -18.47 1.06 -25.56
CA ALA A 203 -17.52 2.08 -25.98
C ALA A 203 -16.50 2.42 -24.89
N HIS A 204 -16.87 2.27 -23.61
CA HIS A 204 -15.98 2.47 -22.47
C HIS A 204 -15.06 1.26 -22.18
N LEU A 205 -15.35 0.06 -22.73
CA LEU A 205 -14.61 -1.16 -22.40
C LEU A 205 -13.13 -1.09 -22.81
N LYS A 206 -12.85 -0.78 -24.08
CA LYS A 206 -11.47 -0.76 -24.59
C LYS A 206 -10.57 0.27 -23.90
N PRO A 207 -10.99 1.54 -23.73
CA PRO A 207 -10.19 2.52 -23.00
C PRO A 207 -9.97 2.15 -21.52
N ASN A 208 -10.97 1.52 -20.90
CA ASN A 208 -10.90 1.08 -19.52
C ASN A 208 -9.90 -0.08 -19.36
N LEU A 209 -9.94 -1.10 -20.25
CA LEU A 209 -9.00 -2.22 -20.25
C LEU A 209 -7.54 -1.78 -20.42
N LEU A 210 -7.26 -0.74 -21.20
CA LEU A 210 -5.91 -0.19 -21.35
C LEU A 210 -5.33 0.33 -20.03
N LEU A 211 -6.17 0.87 -19.14
CA LEU A 211 -5.77 1.31 -17.81
C LEU A 211 -5.82 0.18 -16.77
N PHE A 212 -6.61 -0.86 -17.04
CA PHE A 212 -6.79 -2.00 -16.14
C PHE A 212 -5.60 -2.96 -16.15
N ILE A 213 -5.05 -3.28 -17.32
CA ILE A 213 -3.98 -4.29 -17.47
C ILE A 213 -2.75 -3.97 -16.56
N PRO A 214 -2.20 -2.75 -16.56
CA PRO A 214 -1.11 -2.42 -15.63
C PRO A 214 -1.50 -2.55 -14.15
N LEU A 215 -2.75 -2.17 -13.80
CA LEU A 215 -3.24 -2.30 -12.44
C LEU A 215 -3.30 -3.75 -11.97
N VAL A 216 -3.76 -4.67 -12.83
CA VAL A 216 -3.77 -6.11 -12.51
C VAL A 216 -2.37 -6.60 -12.20
N ALA A 217 -1.39 -6.29 -13.04
CA ALA A 217 -0.01 -6.75 -12.85
C ALA A 217 0.55 -6.29 -11.49
N ILE A 218 0.34 -5.01 -11.13
CA ILE A 218 0.78 -4.45 -9.84
C ILE A 218 0.04 -5.11 -8.67
N SER A 219 -1.27 -5.28 -8.80
CA SER A 219 -2.10 -5.83 -7.71
C SER A 219 -1.80 -7.30 -7.47
N VAL A 220 -1.63 -8.09 -8.54
CA VAL A 220 -1.23 -9.50 -8.45
C VAL A 220 0.09 -9.62 -7.70
N TYR A 221 1.08 -8.79 -8.05
CA TYR A 221 2.36 -8.76 -7.35
C TYR A 221 2.23 -8.55 -5.83
N HIS A 222 1.37 -7.62 -5.40
CA HIS A 222 1.19 -7.31 -3.97
C HIS A 222 0.35 -8.32 -3.18
N ILE A 223 -0.48 -9.10 -3.86
CA ILE A 223 -1.42 -10.04 -3.23
C ILE A 223 -0.86 -11.46 -3.21
N MET A 224 -0.03 -11.79 -4.20
CA MET A 224 0.40 -13.15 -4.53
C MET A 224 1.10 -13.86 -3.37
N ASP A 225 1.95 -13.17 -2.62
CA ASP A 225 2.66 -13.74 -1.46
C ASP A 225 1.70 -14.35 -0.44
N LYS A 226 0.61 -13.63 -0.13
CA LYS A 226 -0.40 -14.05 0.85
C LYS A 226 -1.23 -15.23 0.33
N THR A 227 -1.52 -15.23 -0.97
CA THR A 227 -2.23 -16.34 -1.63
C THR A 227 -1.36 -17.60 -1.64
N MET A 228 -0.10 -17.48 -2.04
CA MET A 228 0.83 -18.61 -2.09
C MET A 228 1.13 -19.19 -0.70
N LEU A 229 1.24 -18.33 0.32
CA LEU A 229 1.40 -18.80 1.71
C LEU A 229 0.21 -19.61 2.19
N GLY A 230 -1.02 -19.17 1.91
CA GLY A 230 -2.21 -19.94 2.28
C GLY A 230 -2.35 -21.24 1.50
N MET A 231 -1.79 -21.33 0.28
CA MET A 231 -1.85 -22.55 -0.55
C MET A 231 -0.72 -23.56 -0.28
N PHE A 232 0.49 -23.07 0.05
CA PHE A 232 1.70 -23.90 0.11
C PHE A 232 2.34 -23.95 1.49
N SER A 233 1.74 -23.28 2.50
CA SER A 233 2.26 -23.26 3.86
C SER A 233 1.10 -23.37 4.87
N THR A 234 1.33 -23.02 6.13
CA THR A 234 0.29 -23.00 7.16
C THR A 234 -0.36 -21.63 7.26
N TYR A 235 -1.61 -21.57 7.74
CA TYR A 235 -2.28 -20.29 8.00
C TYR A 235 -1.54 -19.46 9.04
N GLU A 236 -0.90 -20.10 10.02
CA GLU A 236 -0.07 -19.40 11.01
C GLU A 236 1.10 -18.64 10.35
N GLN A 237 1.81 -19.29 9.42
CA GLN A 237 2.87 -18.63 8.63
C GLN A 237 2.34 -17.46 7.79
N SER A 238 1.15 -17.62 7.21
CA SER A 238 0.47 -16.52 6.52
C SER A 238 0.15 -15.35 7.47
N GLY A 239 -0.23 -15.65 8.71
CA GLY A 239 -0.48 -14.66 9.77
C GLY A 239 0.79 -13.91 10.19
N PHE A 240 1.90 -14.61 10.35
CA PHE A 240 3.20 -13.99 10.64
C PHE A 240 3.64 -13.05 9.53
N TYR A 241 3.57 -13.51 8.29
CA TYR A 241 3.87 -12.67 7.12
C TYR A 241 2.98 -11.42 7.08
N TYR A 242 1.66 -11.60 7.25
CA TYR A 242 0.69 -10.50 7.23
C TYR A 242 0.98 -9.42 8.28
N ASN A 243 1.37 -9.82 9.49
CA ASN A 243 1.69 -8.89 10.55
C ASN A 243 3.07 -8.23 10.36
N ALA A 244 4.09 -8.98 9.98
CA ALA A 244 5.41 -8.43 9.68
C ALA A 244 5.38 -7.44 8.49
N ASP A 245 4.63 -7.76 7.42
CA ASP A 245 4.39 -6.87 6.29
C ASP A 245 3.74 -5.54 6.74
N LYS A 246 2.81 -5.56 7.69
CA LYS A 246 2.21 -4.33 8.25
C LYS A 246 3.22 -3.45 8.98
N VAL A 247 4.12 -4.03 9.78
CA VAL A 247 5.14 -3.26 10.53
C VAL A 247 5.96 -2.39 9.58
N ILE A 248 6.28 -2.91 8.40
CA ILE A 248 7.12 -2.22 7.42
C ILE A 248 6.30 -1.29 6.51
N ASN A 249 5.10 -1.67 6.13
CA ASN A 249 4.28 -0.85 5.23
C ASN A 249 3.77 0.44 5.87
N ILE A 250 3.64 0.50 7.20
CA ILE A 250 3.25 1.73 7.90
C ILE A 250 4.30 2.84 7.68
N PRO A 251 5.58 2.69 8.07
CA PRO A 251 6.59 3.72 7.82
C PRO A 251 6.84 3.95 6.33
N LEU A 252 6.81 2.90 5.51
CA LEU A 252 6.96 3.01 4.06
C LEU A 252 5.88 3.90 3.44
N SER A 253 4.63 3.81 3.92
CA SER A 253 3.52 4.65 3.43
C SER A 253 3.75 6.14 3.70
N LEU A 254 4.35 6.50 4.84
CA LEU A 254 4.72 7.88 5.17
C LEU A 254 5.79 8.42 4.22
N ILE A 255 6.81 7.60 3.93
CA ILE A 255 7.88 7.94 3.01
C ILE A 255 7.32 8.14 1.59
N THR A 256 6.53 7.18 1.09
CA THR A 256 5.98 7.22 -0.27
C THR A 256 4.94 8.33 -0.46
N ALA A 257 4.18 8.70 0.57
CA ALA A 257 3.26 9.82 0.53
C ALA A 257 3.98 11.15 0.19
N THR A 258 5.18 11.36 0.74
CA THR A 258 6.00 12.54 0.41
C THR A 258 6.38 12.54 -1.09
N GLY A 259 6.65 11.37 -1.68
CA GLY A 259 6.97 11.23 -3.10
C GLY A 259 5.83 11.62 -4.03
N THR A 260 4.59 11.30 -3.65
CA THR A 260 3.41 11.68 -4.45
C THR A 260 3.15 13.18 -4.45
N VAL A 261 3.48 13.88 -3.36
CA VAL A 261 3.38 15.34 -3.28
C VAL A 261 4.41 16.04 -4.19
N MET A 262 5.58 15.42 -4.38
CA MET A 262 6.64 15.99 -5.23
C MET A 262 6.43 15.72 -6.73
N LEU A 263 5.64 14.72 -7.09
CA LEU A 263 5.41 14.32 -8.49
C LEU A 263 4.92 15.45 -9.40
N PRO A 264 3.90 16.28 -9.05
CA PRO A 264 3.44 17.36 -9.91
C PRO A 264 4.54 18.41 -10.18
N ARG A 265 5.34 18.73 -9.16
CA ARG A 265 6.45 19.67 -9.29
C ARG A 265 7.54 19.13 -10.22
N MET A 266 7.88 17.84 -10.07
CA MET A 266 8.84 17.19 -10.96
C MET A 266 8.35 17.17 -12.40
N SER A 267 7.08 16.81 -12.63
CA SER A 267 6.47 16.78 -13.96
C SER A 267 6.46 18.18 -14.62
N ALA A 268 6.26 19.24 -13.84
CA ALA A 268 6.34 20.62 -14.35
C ALA A 268 7.76 20.98 -14.80
N LEU A 269 8.79 20.65 -14.01
CA LEU A 269 10.20 20.90 -14.36
C LEU A 269 10.61 20.15 -15.63
N VAL A 270 10.18 18.89 -15.78
CA VAL A 270 10.41 18.10 -17.00
C VAL A 270 9.73 18.73 -18.21
N ALA A 271 8.46 19.16 -18.07
CA ALA A 271 7.70 19.81 -19.15
C ALA A 271 8.32 21.15 -19.58
N GLU A 272 8.91 21.91 -18.63
CA GLU A 272 9.61 23.15 -18.88
C GLU A 272 11.04 22.95 -19.42
N GLY A 273 11.54 21.71 -19.49
CA GLY A 273 12.90 21.38 -19.94
C GLY A 273 14.02 21.82 -18.99
N LYS A 274 13.71 22.11 -17.73
CA LYS A 274 14.65 22.59 -16.70
C LYS A 274 15.47 21.48 -16.08
N LYS A 275 16.33 20.82 -16.87
CA LYS A 275 17.11 19.64 -16.46
C LYS A 275 17.97 19.85 -15.21
N ALA A 276 18.54 21.02 -15.01
CA ALA A 276 19.36 21.31 -13.83
C ALA A 276 18.51 21.33 -12.55
N GLU A 277 17.33 21.97 -12.59
CA GLU A 277 16.40 22.00 -11.45
C GLU A 277 15.77 20.64 -11.20
N GLU A 278 15.45 19.88 -12.27
CA GLU A 278 14.98 18.48 -12.19
C GLU A 278 16.00 17.62 -11.43
N GLY A 279 17.28 17.63 -11.84
CA GLY A 279 18.34 16.87 -11.17
C GLY A 279 18.56 17.31 -9.72
N LYS A 280 18.50 18.61 -9.44
CA LYS A 280 18.62 19.15 -8.07
C LYS A 280 17.46 18.66 -7.19
N LEU A 281 16.22 18.74 -7.67
CA LEU A 281 15.03 18.28 -6.92
C LEU A 281 15.06 16.76 -6.72
N PHE A 282 15.48 15.99 -7.74
CA PHE A 282 15.64 14.54 -7.63
C PHE A 282 16.64 14.18 -6.51
N ASN A 283 17.82 14.79 -6.51
CA ASN A 283 18.87 14.52 -5.51
C ASN A 283 18.42 14.93 -4.10
N GLN A 284 17.72 16.04 -3.93
CA GLN A 284 17.16 16.47 -2.65
C GLN A 284 16.11 15.50 -2.13
N THR A 285 15.23 15.02 -3.01
CA THR A 285 14.18 14.07 -2.66
C THR A 285 14.79 12.71 -2.32
N LEU A 286 15.75 12.23 -3.11
CA LEU A 286 16.47 10.99 -2.86
C LEU A 286 17.19 11.03 -1.49
N ASP A 287 17.89 12.12 -1.21
CA ASP A 287 18.63 12.29 0.05
C ASP A 287 17.69 12.25 1.27
N LEU A 288 16.58 13.01 1.21
CA LEU A 288 15.58 13.04 2.28
C LEU A 288 14.93 11.67 2.50
N PHE A 289 14.56 10.98 1.43
CA PHE A 289 13.90 9.67 1.53
C PHE A 289 14.86 8.63 2.09
N MET A 290 16.09 8.59 1.61
CA MET A 290 17.07 7.62 2.10
C MET A 290 17.47 7.89 3.54
N PHE A 291 17.59 9.17 3.95
CA PHE A 291 17.76 9.56 5.34
C PHE A 291 16.63 8.98 6.23
N LEU A 292 15.36 9.18 5.86
CA LEU A 292 14.21 8.67 6.61
C LEU A 292 14.14 7.13 6.57
N THR A 293 14.41 6.55 5.41
CA THR A 293 14.33 5.10 5.23
C THR A 293 15.37 4.36 6.06
N PHE A 294 16.62 4.83 6.08
CA PHE A 294 17.65 4.23 6.92
C PHE A 294 17.34 4.41 8.41
N ALA A 295 16.85 5.59 8.83
CA ALA A 295 16.40 5.80 10.21
C ALA A 295 15.34 4.79 10.63
N MET A 296 14.31 4.62 9.81
CA MET A 296 13.18 3.71 10.11
C MET A 296 13.59 2.24 10.00
N SER A 297 14.38 1.87 8.99
CA SER A 297 14.84 0.50 8.78
C SER A 297 15.70 0.01 9.95
N PHE A 298 16.76 0.74 10.28
CA PHE A 298 17.62 0.39 11.40
C PHE A 298 16.92 0.52 12.75
N GLY A 299 16.04 1.54 12.90
CA GLY A 299 15.24 1.71 14.11
C GLY A 299 14.32 0.54 14.39
N ILE A 300 13.57 0.08 13.38
CA ILE A 300 12.67 -1.07 13.54
C ILE A 300 13.46 -2.34 13.85
N VAL A 301 14.56 -2.58 13.14
CA VAL A 301 15.42 -3.76 13.40
C VAL A 301 15.99 -3.73 14.82
N ALA A 302 16.39 -2.55 15.28
CA ALA A 302 16.99 -2.39 16.62
C ALA A 302 16.00 -2.72 17.75
N VAL A 303 14.74 -2.32 17.61
CA VAL A 303 13.70 -2.51 18.65
C VAL A 303 12.83 -3.75 18.42
N ALA A 304 13.01 -4.50 17.32
CA ALA A 304 12.09 -5.57 16.93
C ALA A 304 11.89 -6.64 18.01
N GLN A 305 12.93 -6.98 18.78
CA GLN A 305 12.86 -8.03 19.81
C GLN A 305 11.92 -7.66 20.94
N GLU A 306 11.90 -6.40 21.34
CA GLU A 306 11.04 -5.86 22.39
C GLU A 306 9.68 -5.41 21.83
N PHE A 307 9.70 -4.78 20.66
CA PHE A 307 8.50 -4.22 20.02
C PHE A 307 7.51 -5.30 19.57
N ILE A 308 7.96 -6.36 18.90
CA ILE A 308 7.08 -7.37 18.33
C ILE A 308 6.23 -8.06 19.40
N PRO A 309 6.79 -8.61 20.51
CA PRO A 309 6.00 -9.21 21.57
C PRO A 309 5.09 -8.22 22.30
N VAL A 310 5.52 -6.96 22.44
CA VAL A 310 4.70 -5.90 23.04
C VAL A 310 3.56 -5.49 22.11
N PHE A 311 3.79 -5.45 20.81
CA PHE A 311 2.81 -4.98 19.84
C PHE A 311 1.80 -6.07 19.48
N PHE A 312 2.25 -7.25 19.07
CA PHE A 312 1.36 -8.35 18.64
C PHE A 312 0.95 -9.30 19.77
N GLY A 313 1.73 -9.41 20.81
CA GLY A 313 1.57 -10.41 21.88
C GLY A 313 2.58 -11.55 21.76
N ARG A 314 2.51 -12.51 22.69
CA ARG A 314 3.33 -13.73 22.66
C ARG A 314 2.92 -14.63 21.51
N GLY A 315 3.87 -15.39 20.98
CA GLY A 315 3.64 -16.31 19.85
C GLY A 315 3.88 -15.67 18.48
N TYR A 316 4.41 -14.44 18.43
CA TYR A 316 4.75 -13.75 17.18
C TYR A 316 6.26 -13.57 16.99
N GLU A 317 7.08 -14.37 17.68
CA GLU A 317 8.55 -14.27 17.65
C GLU A 317 9.11 -14.46 16.23
N GLU A 318 8.44 -15.26 15.39
CA GLU A 318 8.82 -15.43 13.99
C GLU A 318 8.74 -14.11 13.20
N CYS A 319 7.81 -13.22 13.56
CA CYS A 319 7.72 -11.89 12.94
C CYS A 319 9.00 -11.06 13.14
N ILE A 320 9.81 -11.32 14.17
CA ILE A 320 11.08 -10.63 14.40
C ILE A 320 12.03 -10.91 13.24
N ARG A 321 12.21 -12.19 12.89
CA ARG A 321 13.08 -12.61 11.77
C ARG A 321 12.58 -12.05 10.44
N LEU A 322 11.28 -12.14 10.20
CA LEU A 322 10.67 -11.58 8.99
C LEU A 322 10.88 -10.07 8.90
N THR A 323 10.76 -9.35 10.02
CA THR A 323 10.96 -7.90 10.10
C THR A 323 12.38 -7.51 9.73
N TYR A 324 13.39 -8.30 10.08
CA TYR A 324 14.80 -8.04 9.69
C TYR A 324 14.96 -8.06 8.17
N VAL A 325 14.38 -9.03 7.48
CA VAL A 325 14.44 -9.11 6.02
C VAL A 325 13.60 -8.01 5.38
N PHE A 326 12.39 -7.79 5.89
CA PHE A 326 11.52 -6.71 5.41
C PHE A 326 12.11 -5.31 5.59
N ALA A 327 12.95 -5.08 6.59
CA ALA A 327 13.66 -3.81 6.74
C ALA A 327 14.62 -3.53 5.57
N ILE A 328 15.25 -4.58 5.01
CA ILE A 328 16.04 -4.46 3.77
C ILE A 328 15.12 -4.18 2.57
N VAL A 329 13.99 -4.90 2.49
CA VAL A 329 12.97 -4.69 1.45
C VAL A 329 12.48 -3.24 1.48
N MET A 330 12.29 -2.64 2.66
CA MET A 330 11.86 -1.24 2.80
C MET A 330 12.85 -0.26 2.17
N VAL A 331 14.16 -0.48 2.34
CA VAL A 331 15.20 0.36 1.70
C VAL A 331 15.11 0.28 0.18
N ILE A 332 14.99 -0.93 -0.35
CA ILE A 332 14.90 -1.18 -1.79
C ILE A 332 13.60 -0.59 -2.37
N LYS A 333 12.46 -0.82 -1.72
CA LYS A 333 11.15 -0.25 -2.11
C LYS A 333 11.14 1.27 -2.11
N SER A 334 11.75 1.90 -1.11
CA SER A 334 11.89 3.35 -1.04
C SER A 334 12.69 3.88 -2.23
N LEU A 335 13.83 3.28 -2.54
CA LEU A 335 14.66 3.67 -3.68
C LEU A 335 13.90 3.49 -5.01
N SER A 336 13.26 2.35 -5.20
CA SER A 336 12.40 2.07 -6.38
C SER A 336 11.28 3.09 -6.53
N SER A 337 10.63 3.46 -5.41
CA SER A 337 9.54 4.44 -5.41
C SER A 337 10.01 5.84 -5.83
N ILE A 338 11.21 6.24 -5.43
CA ILE A 338 11.79 7.53 -5.82
C ILE A 338 12.09 7.54 -7.31
N ILE A 339 12.80 6.53 -7.81
CA ILE A 339 13.15 6.45 -9.24
C ILE A 339 11.88 6.46 -10.08
N ARG A 340 10.87 5.69 -9.69
CA ARG A 340 9.58 5.65 -10.37
C ARG A 340 8.87 7.00 -10.38
N ASN A 341 8.65 7.60 -9.19
CA ASN A 341 7.79 8.78 -9.05
C ASN A 341 8.49 10.09 -9.43
N GLN A 342 9.83 10.15 -9.30
CA GLN A 342 10.58 11.37 -9.55
C GLN A 342 11.31 11.36 -10.90
N TYR A 343 11.40 10.21 -11.57
CA TYR A 343 12.05 10.14 -12.87
C TYR A 343 11.21 9.44 -13.93
N LEU A 344 10.84 8.16 -13.72
CA LEU A 344 10.19 7.37 -14.78
C LEU A 344 8.84 7.96 -15.20
N ILE A 345 7.95 8.26 -14.25
CA ILE A 345 6.61 8.80 -14.54
C ILE A 345 6.69 10.21 -15.12
N PRO A 346 7.44 11.21 -14.55
CA PRO A 346 7.54 12.53 -15.13
C PRO A 346 8.11 12.56 -16.55
N ASN A 347 9.01 11.63 -16.85
CA ASN A 347 9.65 11.51 -18.18
C ASN A 347 8.89 10.59 -19.15
N ASN A 348 7.61 10.26 -18.91
CA ASN A 348 6.75 9.40 -19.74
C ASN A 348 7.37 8.02 -20.01
N GLN A 349 8.02 7.43 -18.98
CA GLN A 349 8.67 6.12 -19.05
C GLN A 349 7.82 5.02 -18.38
N GLU A 350 6.49 5.13 -18.41
CA GLU A 350 5.57 4.18 -17.75
C GLU A 350 5.71 2.75 -18.28
N LYS A 351 6.14 2.59 -19.54
CA LYS A 351 6.38 1.26 -20.12
C LYS A 351 7.48 0.51 -19.36
N ILE A 352 8.56 1.21 -18.99
CA ILE A 352 9.67 0.63 -18.23
C ILE A 352 9.18 0.18 -16.86
N TYR A 353 8.43 1.07 -16.19
CA TYR A 353 7.79 0.74 -14.93
C TYR A 353 6.93 -0.52 -15.05
N THR A 354 6.03 -0.58 -16.03
CA THR A 354 5.13 -1.72 -16.23
C THR A 354 5.89 -3.02 -16.50
N TYR A 355 6.88 -3.01 -17.41
CA TYR A 355 7.66 -4.21 -17.71
C TYR A 355 8.47 -4.70 -16.51
N SER A 356 9.03 -3.79 -15.71
CA SER A 356 9.79 -4.15 -14.52
C SER A 356 8.90 -4.77 -13.45
N VAL A 357 7.70 -4.24 -13.24
CA VAL A 357 6.75 -4.81 -12.27
C VAL A 357 6.28 -6.19 -12.72
N VAL A 358 5.99 -6.38 -14.01
CA VAL A 358 5.61 -7.71 -14.54
C VAL A 358 6.76 -8.70 -14.39
N ALA A 359 7.98 -8.32 -14.76
CA ALA A 359 9.16 -9.17 -14.57
C ALA A 359 9.41 -9.48 -13.08
N GLY A 360 9.27 -8.47 -12.22
CA GLY A 360 9.35 -8.64 -10.77
C GLY A 360 8.30 -9.60 -10.22
N ALA A 361 7.04 -9.51 -10.71
CA ALA A 361 5.98 -10.42 -10.31
C ALA A 361 6.27 -11.88 -10.72
N ILE A 362 6.75 -12.09 -11.93
CA ILE A 362 7.14 -13.42 -12.41
C ILE A 362 8.30 -13.98 -11.56
N LEU A 363 9.32 -13.16 -11.30
CA LEU A 363 10.46 -13.56 -10.48
C LEU A 363 10.04 -13.86 -9.04
N ASN A 364 9.18 -13.02 -8.47
CA ASN A 364 8.61 -13.23 -7.13
C ASN A 364 7.85 -14.57 -7.06
N PHE A 365 6.99 -14.85 -8.04
CA PHE A 365 6.27 -16.13 -8.12
C PHE A 365 7.22 -17.33 -8.14
N ILE A 366 8.25 -17.28 -8.98
CA ILE A 366 9.24 -18.37 -9.11
C ILE A 366 10.01 -18.54 -7.81
N CYS A 367 10.53 -17.45 -7.22
CA CYS A 367 11.25 -17.49 -5.96
C CYS A 367 10.37 -17.98 -4.80
N ASN A 368 9.15 -17.49 -4.70
CA ASN A 368 8.19 -17.94 -3.70
C ASN A 368 7.92 -19.44 -3.81
N TYR A 369 7.67 -19.93 -5.04
CA TYR A 369 7.44 -21.35 -5.27
C TYR A 369 8.66 -22.18 -4.81
N ILE A 370 9.86 -21.77 -5.22
CA ILE A 370 11.10 -22.48 -4.85
C ILE A 370 11.33 -22.45 -3.32
N PHE A 371 11.13 -21.30 -2.69
CA PHE A 371 11.41 -21.15 -1.26
C PHE A 371 10.32 -21.78 -0.38
N MET A 372 9.06 -21.78 -0.80
CA MET A 372 7.96 -22.34 0.00
C MET A 372 7.77 -23.83 -0.21
N VAL A 373 7.87 -24.34 -1.46
CA VAL A 373 7.49 -25.73 -1.76
C VAL A 373 8.66 -26.68 -1.54
N PRO A 374 9.79 -26.65 -2.30
CA PRO A 374 10.90 -27.57 -2.06
C PRO A 374 11.70 -27.25 -0.80
N LEU A 375 11.93 -25.96 -0.48
CA LEU A 375 12.74 -25.55 0.66
C LEU A 375 11.95 -25.41 1.97
N LYS A 376 10.61 -25.41 1.91
CA LYS A 376 9.69 -25.36 3.06
C LYS A 376 9.95 -24.20 4.04
N LEU A 377 10.39 -23.04 3.53
CA LEU A 377 10.75 -21.88 4.35
C LEU A 377 9.52 -21.06 4.83
N GLY A 378 8.30 -21.44 4.46
CA GLY A 378 7.06 -20.76 4.91
C GLY A 378 7.09 -19.25 4.68
N ALA A 379 6.75 -18.48 5.72
CA ALA A 379 6.74 -17.01 5.68
C ALA A 379 8.11 -16.41 5.32
N MET A 380 9.19 -17.01 5.79
CA MET A 380 10.55 -16.57 5.44
C MET A 380 10.80 -16.73 3.94
N GLY A 381 10.30 -17.82 3.33
CA GLY A 381 10.40 -18.04 1.89
C GLY A 381 9.70 -16.95 1.08
N ALA A 382 8.47 -16.57 1.46
CA ALA A 382 7.74 -15.44 0.85
C ALA A 382 8.51 -14.13 0.99
N THR A 383 9.06 -13.87 2.19
CA THR A 383 9.79 -12.63 2.46
C THR A 383 11.08 -12.53 1.65
N LEU A 384 11.83 -13.64 1.51
CA LEU A 384 13.02 -13.72 0.67
C LEU A 384 12.67 -13.59 -0.82
N GLY A 385 11.57 -14.20 -1.27
CA GLY A 385 11.07 -14.04 -2.64
C GLY A 385 10.73 -12.58 -2.96
N THR A 386 10.06 -11.89 -2.03
CA THR A 386 9.81 -10.45 -2.14
C THR A 386 11.11 -9.65 -2.18
N LEU A 387 12.10 -9.98 -1.34
CA LEU A 387 13.40 -9.32 -1.33
C LEU A 387 14.11 -9.44 -2.70
N VAL A 388 14.18 -10.64 -3.26
CA VAL A 388 14.82 -10.90 -4.56
C VAL A 388 14.09 -10.15 -5.68
N ALA A 389 12.76 -10.18 -5.71
CA ALA A 389 11.97 -9.53 -6.73
C ALA A 389 12.07 -8.00 -6.68
N GLU A 390 12.01 -7.41 -5.48
CA GLU A 390 12.17 -5.96 -5.30
C GLU A 390 13.58 -5.51 -5.65
N PHE A 391 14.60 -6.30 -5.28
CA PHE A 391 15.99 -6.00 -5.66
C PHE A 391 16.17 -6.04 -7.19
N ALA A 392 15.63 -7.05 -7.86
CA ALA A 392 15.71 -7.16 -9.32
C ALA A 392 14.98 -6.00 -10.00
N THR A 393 13.79 -5.63 -9.52
CA THR A 393 13.01 -4.50 -10.04
C THR A 393 13.76 -3.17 -9.84
N CYS A 394 14.33 -2.96 -8.65
CA CYS A 394 15.15 -1.78 -8.36
C CYS A 394 16.39 -1.69 -9.24
N LEU A 395 17.09 -2.80 -9.37
CA LEU A 395 18.27 -2.89 -10.24
C LEU A 395 17.93 -2.58 -11.69
N PHE A 396 16.80 -3.09 -12.19
CA PHE A 396 16.32 -2.78 -13.52
C PHE A 396 16.06 -1.28 -13.70
N TYR A 397 15.41 -0.62 -12.74
CA TYR A 397 15.21 0.83 -12.76
C TYR A 397 16.54 1.58 -12.79
N ILE A 398 17.50 1.20 -11.95
CA ILE A 398 18.82 1.83 -11.90
C ILE A 398 19.55 1.67 -13.24
N LEU A 399 19.68 0.46 -13.76
CA LEU A 399 20.38 0.16 -15.01
C LEU A 399 19.78 0.89 -16.21
N PHE A 400 18.47 0.98 -16.27
CA PHE A 400 17.79 1.66 -17.35
C PHE A 400 17.93 3.18 -17.24
N THR A 401 17.77 3.74 -16.04
CA THR A 401 17.81 5.18 -15.81
C THR A 401 19.25 5.72 -15.85
N GLN A 402 20.22 4.92 -15.38
CA GLN A 402 21.65 5.27 -15.41
C GLN A 402 22.18 5.59 -16.81
N ARG A 403 21.55 5.03 -17.85
CA ARG A 403 21.91 5.34 -19.25
C ARG A 403 21.55 6.79 -19.66
N LYS A 404 20.67 7.45 -18.90
CA LYS A 404 20.11 8.78 -19.22
C LYS A 404 20.55 9.85 -18.24
N ILE A 405 20.68 9.50 -16.97
CA ILE A 405 21.14 10.40 -15.90
C ILE A 405 22.10 9.62 -14.99
N ASN A 406 23.05 10.34 -14.38
CA ASN A 406 23.95 9.72 -13.41
C ASN A 406 23.21 9.48 -12.09
N LEU A 407 22.70 8.27 -11.89
CA LEU A 407 22.02 7.84 -10.65
C LEU A 407 22.99 7.29 -9.62
N MET A 408 24.10 6.66 -10.06
CA MET A 408 24.97 5.92 -9.16
C MET A 408 25.61 6.83 -8.12
N SER A 409 26.10 8.00 -8.54
CA SER A 409 26.74 8.95 -7.62
C SER A 409 25.82 9.42 -6.50
N PRO A 410 24.58 9.89 -6.75
CA PRO A 410 23.63 10.24 -5.69
C PRO A 410 23.25 9.06 -4.79
N ILE A 411 23.04 7.85 -5.35
CA ILE A 411 22.69 6.65 -4.58
C ILE A 411 23.85 6.28 -3.64
N LEU A 412 25.09 6.24 -4.14
CA LEU A 412 26.27 5.99 -3.32
C LEU A 412 26.44 7.08 -2.25
N GLY A 413 26.14 8.33 -2.59
CA GLY A 413 26.13 9.45 -1.65
C GLY A 413 25.13 9.29 -0.50
N CYS A 414 24.05 8.50 -0.69
CA CYS A 414 23.10 8.20 0.37
C CYS A 414 23.57 7.08 1.32
N LEU A 415 24.56 6.26 0.93
CA LEU A 415 25.11 5.22 1.80
C LEU A 415 25.78 5.80 3.07
N VAL A 416 26.06 7.10 3.08
CA VAL A 416 26.53 7.79 4.28
C VAL A 416 25.58 7.64 5.47
N TYR A 417 24.28 7.43 5.24
CA TYR A 417 23.28 7.21 6.29
C TYR A 417 23.32 5.79 6.89
N LEU A 418 24.05 4.86 6.28
CA LEU A 418 24.30 3.53 6.84
C LEU A 418 25.07 3.62 8.16
N ILE A 419 26.10 4.46 8.23
CA ILE A 419 26.94 4.60 9.44
C ILE A 419 26.12 5.08 10.64
N PRO A 420 25.36 6.21 10.55
CA PRO A 420 24.44 6.60 11.63
C PRO A 420 23.42 5.50 11.99
N GLY A 421 22.93 4.77 10.99
CA GLY A 421 22.00 3.65 11.22
C GLY A 421 22.63 2.52 12.02
N ILE A 422 23.86 2.11 11.68
CA ILE A 422 24.60 1.07 12.43
C ILE A 422 24.90 1.55 13.86
N VAL A 423 25.37 2.80 14.03
CA VAL A 423 25.66 3.35 15.36
C VAL A 423 24.38 3.42 16.20
N MET A 424 23.27 3.87 15.62
CA MET A 424 21.95 3.86 16.27
C MET A 424 21.56 2.44 16.69
N PHE A 425 21.67 1.46 15.80
CA PHE A 425 21.36 0.07 16.11
C PHE A 425 22.19 -0.44 17.29
N CYS A 426 23.51 -0.25 17.26
CA CYS A 426 24.40 -0.67 18.37
C CYS A 426 24.04 0.00 19.69
N ALA A 427 23.74 1.30 19.68
CA ALA A 427 23.39 2.04 20.87
C ALA A 427 22.02 1.58 21.46
N VAL A 428 21.03 1.35 20.60
CA VAL A 428 19.73 0.82 21.03
C VAL A 428 19.90 -0.60 21.60
N ARG A 429 20.67 -1.46 20.99
CA ARG A 429 20.96 -2.82 21.52
C ARG A 429 21.76 -2.77 22.82
N ALA A 430 22.58 -1.77 23.05
CA ALA A 430 23.23 -1.55 24.35
C ALA A 430 22.21 -1.11 25.42
N CYS A 431 21.22 -0.29 25.08
CA CYS A 431 20.11 0.06 25.99
C CYS A 431 19.26 -1.15 26.40
N ALA A 432 19.17 -2.18 25.55
CA ALA A 432 18.44 -3.42 25.87
C ALA A 432 19.04 -4.19 27.06
N LEU A 433 20.28 -3.88 27.47
CA LEU A 433 20.91 -4.46 28.67
C LEU A 433 20.42 -3.83 29.99
N ILE A 434 19.65 -2.74 29.91
CA ILE A 434 19.10 -2.05 31.10
C ILE A 434 17.90 -2.85 31.60
N ASN A 435 17.96 -3.33 32.81
CA ASN A 435 16.91 -4.15 33.40
C ASN A 435 15.76 -3.28 33.93
N VAL A 436 14.85 -2.87 33.04
CA VAL A 436 13.63 -2.10 33.35
C VAL A 436 12.42 -2.76 32.71
N SER A 437 11.21 -2.27 32.98
CA SER A 437 10.02 -2.79 32.33
C SER A 437 10.11 -2.61 30.81
N VAL A 438 9.62 -3.58 30.03
CA VAL A 438 9.71 -3.57 28.56
C VAL A 438 9.12 -2.31 27.90
N TYR A 439 8.10 -1.70 28.50
CA TYR A 439 7.51 -0.44 28.01
C TYR A 439 8.45 0.74 28.18
N ILE A 440 9.12 0.83 29.35
CA ILE A 440 10.12 1.88 29.63
C ILE A 440 11.35 1.64 28.74
N GLN A 441 11.77 0.40 28.59
CA GLN A 441 12.87 0.00 27.71
C GLN A 441 12.63 0.46 26.27
N LEU A 442 11.47 0.14 25.69
CA LEU A 442 11.10 0.59 24.34
C LEU A 442 11.10 2.13 24.22
N ALA A 443 10.59 2.83 25.23
CA ALA A 443 10.62 4.31 25.21
C ALA A 443 12.07 4.84 25.20
N ILE A 444 12.95 4.28 26.01
CA ILE A 444 14.38 4.63 26.05
C ILE A 444 15.02 4.31 24.70
N GLU A 445 14.82 3.13 24.16
CA GLU A 445 15.37 2.68 22.88
C GLU A 445 14.97 3.60 21.73
N ILE A 446 13.69 3.98 21.64
CA ILE A 446 13.20 4.89 20.61
C ILE A 446 13.81 6.29 20.76
N ILE A 447 13.84 6.84 21.98
CA ILE A 447 14.37 8.19 22.23
C ILE A 447 15.88 8.24 21.98
N VAL A 448 16.63 7.28 22.50
CA VAL A 448 18.09 7.19 22.32
C VAL A 448 18.42 6.96 20.86
N GLY A 449 17.71 6.03 20.21
CA GLY A 449 17.91 5.73 18.78
C GLY A 449 17.68 6.96 17.91
N ALA A 450 16.53 7.62 18.06
CA ALA A 450 16.20 8.83 17.30
C ALA A 450 17.20 9.94 17.59
N GLY A 451 17.57 10.16 18.86
CA GLY A 451 18.54 11.18 19.28
C GLY A 451 19.91 10.96 18.65
N ILE A 452 20.47 9.77 18.73
CA ILE A 452 21.79 9.42 18.17
C ILE A 452 21.76 9.57 16.64
N TYR A 453 20.74 9.03 15.98
CA TYR A 453 20.64 9.12 14.52
C TYR A 453 20.60 10.58 14.07
N LEU A 454 19.76 11.41 14.66
CA LEU A 454 19.63 12.82 14.34
C LEU A 454 20.91 13.60 14.65
N LEU A 455 21.56 13.36 15.78
CA LEU A 455 22.82 14.03 16.15
C LEU A 455 23.94 13.75 15.12
N ILE A 456 24.09 12.50 14.69
CA ILE A 456 25.13 12.13 13.72
C ILE A 456 24.75 12.61 12.30
N CYS A 457 23.48 12.57 11.93
CA CYS A 457 23.03 13.01 10.61
C CYS A 457 22.98 14.54 10.47
N PHE A 458 22.83 15.30 11.54
CA PHE A 458 22.73 16.76 11.49
C PHE A 458 23.90 17.45 10.74
N PRO A 459 25.18 17.18 11.06
CA PRO A 459 26.31 17.74 10.31
C PRO A 459 26.36 17.25 8.85
N ILE A 460 25.97 16.00 8.57
CA ILE A 460 25.91 15.43 7.23
C ILE A 460 24.91 16.22 6.38
N LEU A 461 23.69 16.41 6.89
CA LEU A 461 22.62 17.16 6.22
C LEU A 461 23.03 18.63 6.00
N LYS A 462 23.66 19.26 6.98
CA LYS A 462 24.15 20.65 6.88
C LYS A 462 25.22 20.78 5.78
N ARG A 463 26.16 19.83 5.69
CA ARG A 463 27.21 19.81 4.67
C ARG A 463 26.61 19.61 3.27
N LYS A 464 25.75 18.61 3.10
CA LYS A 464 25.09 18.32 1.82
C LYS A 464 24.25 19.50 1.33
N ARG A 465 23.50 20.17 2.24
CA ARG A 465 22.71 21.36 1.89
C ARG A 465 23.58 22.52 1.39
N LYS A 466 24.78 22.72 2.01
CA LYS A 466 25.74 23.74 1.51
C LYS A 466 26.25 23.40 0.11
N THR A 467 26.63 22.13 -0.13
CA THR A 467 27.12 21.69 -1.43
C THR A 467 26.04 21.86 -2.52
N MET A 468 24.80 21.45 -2.27
CA MET A 468 23.68 21.59 -3.21
C MET A 468 23.28 23.05 -3.51
N ASN A 469 23.55 23.98 -2.58
CA ASN A 469 23.31 25.41 -2.83
C ASN A 469 24.46 26.08 -3.62
N ASN A 470 25.67 25.56 -3.55
CA ASN A 470 26.84 26.10 -4.24
C ASN A 470 26.99 25.60 -5.70
N THR A 471 26.27 24.54 -6.06
CA THR A 471 26.27 23.96 -7.41
C THR A 471 25.07 24.42 -8.25
N GLY A 472 24.27 25.33 -7.78
CA GLY A 472 23.19 26.03 -8.49
C GLY A 472 23.45 27.51 -8.59
#